data_07bf68012fbf83d03d9dc78cc476a70b
#
_entry.id   07bf68012fbf83d03d9dc78cc476a70b
#
_cell.length_a   1.000
_cell.length_b   1.000
_cell.length_c   1.000
_cell.angle_alpha   90.00
_cell.angle_beta   90.00
_cell.angle_gamma   90.00
#
_symmetry.space_group_name_H-M   'P 1'
#
loop_
_entity.id
_entity.type
_entity.pdbx_description
1 polymer ?
#
loop_
_entity_poly.entity_id
_entity_poly.type
_entity_poly.pdbx_seq_one_letter_code
_entity_poly.pdbx_strand_id
1 'polypeptide(L)'
;MASAPHARRLTAGVLSASSSSSSLLQSSFTRRRCFATTLPEPAVKPQSQPQPQPSSRPATSFSNKLNAGPKFGDFVSGKEEALTPDDALELRTAMVGPEGRKKQITRLPAWLKTPIPNNDNYKKIKKDLRGLNLHTVCEEARCPNISDCWGGSDKAAATATIMLMGDTCTRGCRFCSVKTAKAPPPLDPHEPEHTAEALKRWGLGYVVLTSVDRDDLADGGARHFAETIMKIKQKSPSTLVEALTGDYAGDTDMVRLVAQSGLDVYAHNVETVESLTPSVRDRRATFRQSLDVLRTAKLAQPGLITKTSIMLGLGEKEDELVDALRELRNVDVDVVTFGQYMRPTKRHMKVEEYVTPAVFDMWRRRALEMGFLYCASGPLVRSSYKAGEAFIENVLRKRALHRPDVAVAAAEAGLARKEL
;
A
#
# COMPACT_ATOMS: atom_id res chain seq x y z
N MET A 1 -40.87 43.76 -41.01
CA MET A 1 -40.17 45.00 -40.64
C MET A 1 -38.85 44.49 -39.97
N ALA A 2 -37.79 44.29 -40.71
CA ALA A 2 -36.72 45.21 -41.07
C ALA A 2 -36.08 45.77 -39.79
N SER A 3 -34.86 45.46 -39.43
CA SER A 3 -33.57 45.62 -40.07
C SER A 3 -32.38 45.06 -39.25
N ALA A 4 -31.49 44.36 -39.90
CA ALA A 4 -30.05 44.36 -39.61
C ALA A 4 -29.47 45.54 -40.46
N PRO A 5 -28.15 45.88 -40.49
CA PRO A 5 -26.93 45.30 -39.95
C PRO A 5 -25.92 46.35 -39.44
N HIS A 6 -24.74 45.93 -38.88
CA HIS A 6 -23.47 46.60 -39.21
C HIS A 6 -22.24 45.73 -38.89
N ALA A 7 -21.59 45.33 -39.96
CA ALA A 7 -20.24 44.82 -39.97
C ALA A 7 -19.22 46.00 -39.92
N ARG A 8 -18.11 45.86 -39.24
CA ARG A 8 -16.85 46.58 -39.55
C ARG A 8 -15.66 45.62 -39.57
N ARG A 9 -15.10 45.57 -40.76
CA ARG A 9 -13.77 45.03 -41.14
C ARG A 9 -12.69 46.07 -40.82
N LEU A 10 -11.45 45.55 -40.97
CA LEU A 10 -10.15 46.21 -41.20
C LEU A 10 -9.27 46.19 -39.95
N THR A 11 -7.97 45.81 -39.98
CA THR A 11 -7.00 45.64 -41.09
C THR A 11 -5.79 44.88 -40.59
N ALA A 12 -5.16 44.18 -41.49
CA ALA A 12 -3.87 43.55 -41.34
C ALA A 12 -2.75 44.57 -41.18
N GLY A 13 -1.69 44.22 -40.45
CA GLY A 13 -0.42 44.91 -40.37
C GLY A 13 0.72 43.92 -40.37
N VAL A 14 1.29 43.71 -41.55
CA VAL A 14 2.56 43.03 -41.81
C VAL A 14 3.67 44.08 -41.77
N LEU A 15 4.82 43.76 -41.23
CA LEU A 15 6.18 44.28 -41.48
C LEU A 15 7.06 43.85 -40.31
N SER A 16 8.22 43.37 -40.43
CA SER A 16 9.28 43.04 -41.38
C SER A 16 10.54 42.82 -40.57
N ALA A 17 11.36 41.98 -41.06
CA ALA A 17 12.67 41.51 -40.52
C ALA A 17 13.73 42.66 -40.48
N SER A 18 14.71 42.45 -39.57
CA SER A 18 16.13 42.76 -39.72
C SER A 18 16.92 42.06 -38.63
N SER A 19 17.75 41.06 -38.85
CA SER A 19 19.09 40.90 -39.39
C SER A 19 20.21 41.63 -38.63
N SER A 20 21.24 40.82 -38.32
CA SER A 20 22.66 41.11 -38.01
C SER A 20 22.95 41.66 -36.62
N SER A 21 23.98 41.20 -35.89
CA SER A 21 25.36 40.99 -36.30
C SER A 21 26.16 40.19 -35.27
N SER A 22 27.12 39.49 -35.77
CA SER A 22 28.26 38.84 -35.18
C SER A 22 29.09 39.72 -34.24
N SER A 23 29.64 39.19 -33.17
CA SER A 23 30.96 39.59 -32.71
C SER A 23 31.68 38.41 -32.04
N LEU A 24 32.81 38.10 -32.64
CA LEU A 24 33.90 37.24 -32.24
C LEU A 24 34.69 37.84 -31.06
N LEU A 25 35.56 36.97 -30.51
CA LEU A 25 36.72 37.20 -29.64
C LEU A 25 36.39 37.03 -28.15
N GLN A 26 37.10 36.22 -27.34
CA GLN A 26 38.54 35.93 -27.36
C GLN A 26 38.84 34.69 -26.51
N SER A 27 39.77 33.92 -26.98
CA SER A 27 40.49 32.85 -26.33
C SER A 27 41.24 33.32 -25.07
N SER A 28 41.16 32.59 -23.99
CA SER A 28 42.18 32.60 -22.96
C SER A 28 42.69 31.18 -22.71
N PHE A 29 43.88 30.96 -23.20
CA PHE A 29 44.75 29.84 -22.87
C PHE A 29 45.03 29.83 -21.37
N THR A 30 44.71 28.77 -20.69
CA THR A 30 45.28 28.50 -19.37
C THR A 30 46.07 27.19 -19.42
N ARG A 31 47.34 27.35 -19.11
CA ARG A 31 48.43 26.37 -19.15
C ARG A 31 48.06 25.07 -18.41
N ARG A 32 48.21 23.94 -19.09
CA ARG A 32 48.37 22.63 -18.46
C ARG A 32 49.71 22.61 -17.71
N ARG A 33 49.66 22.45 -16.40
CA ARG A 33 50.79 22.00 -15.59
C ARG A 33 50.82 20.47 -15.61
N CYS A 34 51.87 19.94 -16.22
CA CYS A 34 52.25 18.54 -16.06
C CYS A 34 52.72 18.33 -14.62
N PHE A 35 52.03 17.48 -13.87
CA PHE A 35 52.60 16.90 -12.66
C PHE A 35 53.30 15.62 -13.05
N ALA A 36 54.60 15.59 -12.77
CA ALA A 36 55.45 14.42 -12.90
C ALA A 36 55.01 13.37 -11.84
N THR A 37 54.75 12.18 -12.31
CA THR A 37 54.48 11.00 -11.49
C THR A 37 55.80 10.52 -10.89
N THR A 38 56.07 10.82 -9.64
CA THR A 38 57.09 10.12 -8.85
C THR A 38 56.49 8.87 -8.25
N LEU A 39 57.06 7.73 -8.60
CA LEU A 39 56.78 6.43 -8.00
C LEU A 39 57.17 6.47 -6.52
N PRO A 40 56.36 5.94 -5.61
CA PRO A 40 56.76 5.80 -4.20
C PRO A 40 57.71 4.59 -4.05
N GLU A 41 58.78 4.81 -3.31
CA GLU A 41 59.71 3.76 -2.84
C GLU A 41 58.99 2.71 -1.95
N PRO A 42 59.48 1.47 -1.92
CA PRO A 42 58.87 0.40 -1.18
C PRO A 42 58.98 0.65 0.34
N ALA A 43 57.82 0.68 1.01
CA ALA A 43 57.74 0.86 2.45
C ALA A 43 58.42 -0.31 3.22
N VAL A 44 59.37 0.07 4.07
CA VAL A 44 59.99 -0.79 5.07
C VAL A 44 58.90 -1.35 5.99
N LYS A 45 58.84 -2.67 6.15
CA LYS A 45 57.94 -3.37 7.10
C LYS A 45 58.28 -2.93 8.53
N PRO A 46 57.30 -2.49 9.32
CA PRO A 46 57.48 -2.29 10.76
C PRO A 46 57.65 -3.62 11.44
N GLN A 47 58.67 -3.72 12.29
CA GLN A 47 58.90 -4.85 13.18
C GLN A 47 57.70 -5.05 14.11
N SER A 48 57.23 -6.29 14.19
CA SER A 48 56.14 -6.73 15.06
C SER A 48 56.50 -6.50 16.53
N GLN A 49 55.80 -5.62 17.19
CA GLN A 49 55.78 -5.56 18.67
C GLN A 49 55.04 -6.77 19.21
N PRO A 50 55.48 -7.37 20.35
CA PRO A 50 54.79 -8.50 20.95
C PRO A 50 53.38 -8.09 21.40
N GLN A 51 52.38 -8.81 20.91
CA GLN A 51 50.98 -8.64 21.38
C GLN A 51 50.90 -9.05 22.86
N PRO A 52 50.20 -8.28 23.69
CA PRO A 52 49.88 -8.70 25.04
C PRO A 52 48.92 -9.93 24.98
N GLN A 53 49.28 -10.97 25.71
CA GLN A 53 48.46 -12.17 25.89
C GLN A 53 47.08 -11.78 26.43
N PRO A 54 45.98 -12.39 25.95
CA PRO A 54 44.65 -12.10 26.45
C PRO A 54 44.57 -12.52 27.92
N SER A 55 44.39 -11.58 28.81
CA SER A 55 44.03 -11.83 30.20
C SER A 55 42.74 -12.64 30.23
N SER A 56 42.77 -13.79 30.89
CA SER A 56 41.61 -14.64 31.14
C SER A 56 40.57 -13.84 31.93
N ARG A 57 39.58 -13.31 31.22
CA ARG A 57 38.37 -12.79 31.86
C ARG A 57 37.65 -13.94 32.56
N PRO A 58 37.21 -13.80 33.81
CA PRO A 58 36.41 -14.84 34.46
C PRO A 58 35.16 -15.08 33.64
N ALA A 59 34.82 -16.34 33.36
CA ALA A 59 33.61 -16.72 32.65
C ALA A 59 32.39 -16.05 33.31
N THR A 60 31.67 -15.26 32.53
CA THR A 60 30.49 -14.56 33.03
C THR A 60 29.45 -15.56 33.53
N SER A 61 28.66 -15.20 34.54
CA SER A 61 27.60 -16.03 35.13
C SER A 61 26.61 -16.61 34.11
N PHE A 62 26.56 -16.02 32.92
CA PHE A 62 25.77 -16.46 31.78
C PHE A 62 26.32 -17.72 31.11
N SER A 63 27.65 -17.81 30.88
CA SER A 63 28.26 -19.01 30.32
C SER A 63 28.09 -20.22 31.23
N ASN A 64 28.19 -20.03 32.57
CA ASN A 64 27.95 -21.09 33.52
C ASN A 64 26.49 -21.55 33.56
N LYS A 65 25.52 -20.63 33.38
CA LYS A 65 24.09 -20.96 33.27
C LYS A 65 23.74 -21.70 31.97
N LEU A 66 24.41 -21.37 30.85
CA LEU A 66 24.25 -22.11 29.58
C LEU A 66 24.78 -23.53 29.67
N ASN A 67 25.91 -23.75 30.37
CA ASN A 67 26.51 -25.07 30.55
C ASN A 67 25.76 -25.96 31.55
N ALA A 68 25.01 -25.37 32.47
CA ALA A 68 24.15 -26.05 33.46
C ALA A 68 22.69 -26.21 33.00
N GLY A 69 22.33 -25.64 31.83
CA GLY A 69 20.97 -25.75 31.28
C GLY A 69 20.71 -27.11 30.61
N PRO A 70 19.43 -27.44 30.36
CA PRO A 70 19.04 -28.67 29.69
C PRO A 70 19.72 -28.78 28.33
N LYS A 71 20.25 -29.96 28.02
CA LYS A 71 20.88 -30.27 26.74
C LYS A 71 19.78 -30.58 25.71
N PHE A 72 20.10 -30.38 24.43
CA PHE A 72 19.16 -30.66 23.33
C PHE A 72 18.56 -32.09 23.40
N GLY A 73 19.33 -33.08 23.92
CA GLY A 73 18.85 -34.43 24.14
C GLY A 73 17.70 -34.54 25.15
N ASP A 74 17.61 -33.62 26.09
CA ASP A 74 16.58 -33.64 27.15
C ASP A 74 15.22 -33.21 26.58
N PHE A 75 15.20 -32.40 25.48
CA PHE A 75 14.01 -32.04 24.75
C PHE A 75 13.52 -33.12 23.78
N VAL A 76 14.41 -34.02 23.35
CA VAL A 76 14.06 -35.06 22.36
C VAL A 76 13.62 -36.36 23.08
N SER A 77 13.95 -36.54 24.35
CA SER A 77 13.68 -37.77 25.12
C SER A 77 12.25 -37.89 25.67
N GLY A 78 11.33 -36.97 25.37
CA GLY A 78 9.90 -37.15 25.56
C GLY A 78 9.40 -37.34 27.00
N LYS A 79 10.14 -36.92 28.01
CA LYS A 79 9.61 -36.77 29.35
C LYS A 79 8.91 -35.40 29.45
N GLU A 80 7.61 -35.39 29.20
CA GLU A 80 6.75 -34.26 29.55
C GLU A 80 6.67 -34.18 31.08
N GLU A 81 7.57 -33.46 31.69
CA GLU A 81 7.29 -32.86 33.00
C GLU A 81 6.38 -31.69 32.73
N ALA A 82 5.10 -31.82 33.05
CA ALA A 82 4.12 -30.76 32.99
C ALA A 82 4.64 -29.60 33.87
N LEU A 83 4.91 -28.46 33.26
CA LEU A 83 5.25 -27.22 33.96
C LEU A 83 4.21 -26.95 35.04
N THR A 84 4.61 -26.87 36.28
CA THR A 84 3.71 -26.52 37.36
C THR A 84 3.24 -25.07 37.18
N PRO A 85 2.07 -24.68 37.72
CA PRO A 85 1.61 -23.29 37.67
C PRO A 85 2.64 -22.29 38.20
N ASP A 86 3.49 -22.69 39.13
CA ASP A 86 4.57 -21.88 39.71
C ASP A 86 5.74 -21.69 38.73
N ASP A 87 6.12 -22.72 37.96
CA ASP A 87 7.12 -22.60 36.90
C ASP A 87 6.68 -21.67 35.78
N ALA A 88 5.38 -21.69 35.47
CA ALA A 88 4.78 -20.76 34.51
C ALA A 88 4.75 -19.32 35.05
N LEU A 89 4.67 -19.16 36.37
CA LEU A 89 4.73 -17.86 37.06
C LEU A 89 6.16 -17.32 37.10
N GLU A 90 7.18 -18.17 37.33
CA GLU A 90 8.59 -17.78 37.30
C GLU A 90 9.07 -17.38 35.90
N LEU A 91 8.64 -18.09 34.87
CA LEU A 91 8.87 -17.69 33.47
C LEU A 91 8.24 -16.32 33.13
N ARG A 92 7.14 -15.94 33.79
CA ARG A 92 6.54 -14.61 33.69
C ARG A 92 7.33 -13.52 34.41
N THR A 93 8.07 -13.90 35.47
CA THR A 93 8.85 -12.93 36.29
C THR A 93 10.27 -12.68 35.77
N ALA A 94 10.82 -13.54 34.90
CA ALA A 94 12.19 -13.43 34.41
C ALA A 94 12.46 -12.28 33.42
N MET A 95 11.45 -11.52 33.02
CA MET A 95 11.61 -10.32 32.17
C MET A 95 11.41 -9.02 32.97
N VAL A 96 12.27 -8.77 33.93
CA VAL A 96 12.35 -7.50 34.63
C VAL A 96 13.38 -6.60 33.92
N GLY A 97 12.96 -5.45 33.40
CA GLY A 97 13.88 -4.43 32.89
C GLY A 97 14.72 -3.81 34.01
N PRO A 98 15.80 -3.05 33.68
CA PRO A 98 16.74 -2.49 34.66
C PRO A 98 16.12 -1.57 35.71
N GLU A 99 14.87 -1.19 35.59
CA GLU A 99 14.13 -0.31 36.52
C GLU A 99 13.03 -1.05 37.34
N GLY A 100 13.06 -2.38 37.42
CA GLY A 100 12.10 -3.15 38.24
C GLY A 100 10.63 -3.13 37.74
N ARG A 101 10.33 -2.44 36.64
CA ARG A 101 8.99 -2.41 36.05
C ARG A 101 8.78 -3.66 35.20
N LYS A 102 7.83 -4.52 35.59
CA LYS A 102 7.37 -5.65 34.79
C LYS A 102 6.93 -5.15 33.41
N LYS A 103 7.69 -5.44 32.34
CA LYS A 103 7.23 -5.23 30.99
C LYS A 103 6.11 -6.21 30.72
N GLN A 104 4.86 -5.74 30.76
CA GLN A 104 3.72 -6.53 30.34
C GLN A 104 3.85 -6.79 28.83
N ILE A 105 4.25 -8.01 28.46
CA ILE A 105 4.24 -8.42 27.05
C ILE A 105 2.79 -8.68 26.69
N THR A 106 2.15 -7.72 26.05
CA THR A 106 0.81 -7.90 25.51
C THR A 106 0.92 -8.89 24.34
N ARG A 107 0.54 -10.14 24.60
CA ARG A 107 0.49 -11.19 23.56
C ARG A 107 -0.66 -10.85 22.60
N LEU A 108 -0.40 -11.10 21.30
CA LEU A 108 -1.42 -10.94 20.28
C LEU A 108 -2.61 -11.85 20.56
N PRO A 109 -3.88 -11.35 20.60
CA PRO A 109 -5.06 -12.18 20.77
C PRO A 109 -5.15 -13.32 19.77
N ALA A 110 -5.84 -14.40 20.11
CA ALA A 110 -5.92 -15.59 19.26
C ALA A 110 -6.50 -15.29 17.86
N TRP A 111 -7.50 -14.40 17.79
CA TRP A 111 -8.18 -14.02 16.54
C TRP A 111 -7.33 -13.14 15.60
N LEU A 112 -6.15 -12.71 16.01
CA LEU A 112 -5.19 -11.95 15.20
C LEU A 112 -3.96 -12.77 14.78
N LYS A 113 -3.92 -14.05 15.14
CA LYS A 113 -2.82 -14.93 14.75
C LYS A 113 -3.09 -15.50 13.35
N THR A 114 -2.10 -15.39 12.48
CA THR A 114 -2.14 -15.93 11.12
C THR A 114 -1.05 -16.98 10.91
N PRO A 115 -1.27 -17.99 10.04
CA PRO A 115 -0.25 -18.97 9.71
C PRO A 115 0.94 -18.30 9.00
N ILE A 116 2.13 -18.87 9.16
CA ILE A 116 3.33 -18.47 8.42
C ILE A 116 3.17 -18.94 6.97
N PRO A 117 3.38 -18.07 5.95
CA PRO A 117 3.24 -18.45 4.56
C PRO A 117 4.33 -19.49 4.18
N ASN A 118 3.91 -20.65 3.73
CA ASN A 118 4.84 -21.75 3.36
C ASN A 118 4.28 -22.64 2.24
N ASN A 119 3.41 -22.13 1.36
CA ASN A 119 2.87 -22.91 0.24
C ASN A 119 3.57 -22.59 -1.09
N ASP A 120 3.37 -23.47 -2.07
CA ASP A 120 4.04 -23.34 -3.36
C ASP A 120 3.48 -22.18 -4.20
N ASN A 121 2.20 -21.85 -4.05
CA ASN A 121 1.59 -20.67 -4.69
C ASN A 121 2.27 -19.38 -4.22
N TYR A 122 2.51 -19.24 -2.92
CA TYR A 122 3.26 -18.11 -2.36
C TYR A 122 4.65 -17.97 -3.00
N LYS A 123 5.39 -19.10 -3.11
CA LYS A 123 6.73 -19.12 -3.70
C LYS A 123 6.69 -18.75 -5.19
N LYS A 124 5.68 -19.26 -5.93
CA LYS A 124 5.47 -18.97 -7.35
C LYS A 124 5.18 -17.49 -7.58
N ILE A 125 4.17 -16.93 -6.89
CA ILE A 125 3.80 -15.51 -6.99
C ILE A 125 5.01 -14.63 -6.68
N LYS A 126 5.74 -14.93 -5.60
CA LYS A 126 6.94 -14.19 -5.22
C LYS A 126 8.04 -14.23 -6.30
N LYS A 127 8.26 -15.38 -6.93
CA LYS A 127 9.23 -15.53 -8.01
C LYS A 127 8.82 -14.73 -9.25
N ASP A 128 7.54 -14.79 -9.63
CA ASP A 128 7.01 -14.09 -10.79
C ASP A 128 7.11 -12.56 -10.60
N LEU A 129 6.75 -12.05 -9.42
CA LEU A 129 6.88 -10.63 -9.08
C LEU A 129 8.33 -10.14 -9.19
N ARG A 130 9.31 -10.91 -8.69
CA ARG A 130 10.73 -10.55 -8.81
C ARG A 130 11.21 -10.57 -10.26
N GLY A 131 10.75 -11.55 -11.07
CA GLY A 131 11.09 -11.63 -12.50
C GLY A 131 10.55 -10.47 -13.33
N LEU A 132 9.49 -9.80 -12.87
CA LEU A 132 8.84 -8.68 -13.54
C LEU A 132 9.16 -7.32 -12.90
N ASN A 133 10.02 -7.29 -11.87
CA ASN A 133 10.33 -6.09 -11.07
C ASN A 133 9.08 -5.38 -10.52
N LEU A 134 8.08 -6.16 -10.09
CA LEU A 134 6.84 -5.65 -9.51
C LEU A 134 6.87 -5.70 -7.98
N HIS A 135 6.30 -4.68 -7.35
CA HIS A 135 6.13 -4.57 -5.91
C HIS A 135 4.71 -4.91 -5.48
N THR A 136 4.54 -5.36 -4.24
CA THR A 136 3.22 -5.58 -3.65
C THR A 136 3.13 -4.96 -2.27
N VAL A 137 1.98 -4.38 -1.96
CA VAL A 137 1.69 -3.90 -0.60
C VAL A 137 1.69 -5.04 0.41
N CYS A 138 1.42 -6.27 -0.03
CA CYS A 138 1.44 -7.46 0.83
C CYS A 138 2.81 -7.69 1.46
N GLU A 139 3.90 -7.45 0.71
CA GLU A 139 5.27 -7.55 1.22
C GLU A 139 5.72 -6.26 1.90
N GLU A 140 5.57 -5.10 1.24
CA GLU A 140 6.10 -3.82 1.71
C GLU A 140 5.40 -3.33 3.00
N ALA A 141 4.08 -3.51 3.09
CA ALA A 141 3.31 -3.19 4.29
C ALA A 141 3.31 -4.31 5.34
N ARG A 142 4.04 -5.42 5.12
CA ARG A 142 4.11 -6.57 6.03
C ARG A 142 2.72 -7.09 6.41
N CYS A 143 1.88 -7.32 5.40
CA CYS A 143 0.50 -7.72 5.61
C CYS A 143 0.41 -9.07 6.33
N PRO A 144 -0.33 -9.19 7.46
CA PRO A 144 -0.46 -10.45 8.18
C PRO A 144 -1.22 -11.51 7.39
N ASN A 145 -1.99 -11.12 6.37
CA ASN A 145 -2.84 -12.03 5.59
C ASN A 145 -2.14 -12.60 4.34
N ILE A 146 -0.85 -12.33 4.14
CA ILE A 146 -0.15 -12.74 2.92
C ILE A 146 -0.22 -14.26 2.69
N SER A 147 -0.21 -15.06 3.76
CA SER A 147 -0.37 -16.52 3.69
C SER A 147 -1.75 -16.95 3.19
N ASP A 148 -2.79 -16.23 3.58
CA ASP A 148 -4.16 -16.52 3.18
C ASP A 148 -4.43 -16.02 1.74
N CYS A 149 -4.05 -14.77 1.44
CA CYS A 149 -4.27 -14.15 0.14
C CYS A 149 -3.48 -14.83 -1.00
N TRP A 150 -2.21 -15.23 -0.74
CA TRP A 150 -1.36 -15.88 -1.74
C TRP A 150 -1.41 -17.40 -1.66
N GLY A 151 -2.03 -17.93 -0.58
CA GLY A 151 -2.18 -19.36 -0.33
C GLY A 151 -3.08 -20.05 -1.34
N GLY A 152 -4.15 -19.43 -1.73
CA GLY A 152 -5.19 -19.90 -2.62
C GLY A 152 -5.45 -21.40 -2.58
N SER A 153 -6.67 -21.85 -2.44
CA SER A 153 -7.05 -23.19 -2.84
C SER A 153 -7.41 -23.17 -4.33
N ASP A 154 -7.39 -24.32 -5.01
CA ASP A 154 -7.72 -24.44 -6.44
C ASP A 154 -9.10 -23.84 -6.85
N LYS A 155 -9.91 -23.44 -5.86
CA LYS A 155 -11.23 -22.83 -6.02
C LYS A 155 -11.32 -21.36 -5.60
N ALA A 156 -10.30 -20.80 -4.90
CA ALA A 156 -10.25 -19.40 -4.49
C ALA A 156 -9.11 -18.71 -5.21
N ALA A 157 -9.42 -17.74 -6.07
CA ALA A 157 -8.42 -16.97 -6.78
C ALA A 157 -7.46 -16.29 -5.80
N ALA A 158 -6.16 -16.48 -5.97
CA ALA A 158 -5.16 -15.76 -5.22
C ALA A 158 -5.31 -14.26 -5.51
N THR A 159 -5.34 -13.45 -4.45
CA THR A 159 -5.44 -11.99 -4.56
C THR A 159 -4.10 -11.36 -4.21
N ALA A 160 -3.47 -10.72 -5.17
CA ALA A 160 -2.29 -9.90 -4.93
C ALA A 160 -2.66 -8.42 -5.15
N THR A 161 -2.17 -7.56 -4.26
CA THR A 161 -2.31 -6.11 -4.43
C THR A 161 -1.00 -5.56 -4.97
N ILE A 162 -0.99 -5.17 -6.23
CA ILE A 162 0.20 -4.63 -6.89
C ILE A 162 0.37 -3.18 -6.45
N MET A 163 1.60 -2.83 -6.07
CA MET A 163 1.99 -1.49 -5.67
C MET A 163 2.80 -0.83 -6.79
N LEU A 164 2.22 0.17 -7.40
CA LEU A 164 2.78 0.94 -8.50
C LEU A 164 3.71 2.04 -7.99
N MET A 165 4.58 2.53 -8.87
CA MET A 165 5.53 3.64 -8.65
C MET A 165 6.62 3.30 -7.62
N GLY A 166 6.95 2.01 -7.52
CA GLY A 166 8.03 1.49 -6.67
C GLY A 166 7.64 1.30 -5.21
N ASP A 167 8.63 1.23 -4.32
CA ASP A 167 8.53 0.85 -2.92
C ASP A 167 8.74 2.01 -1.93
N THR A 168 8.87 3.25 -2.43
CA THR A 168 9.27 4.40 -1.62
C THR A 168 8.26 5.54 -1.75
N CYS A 169 7.64 5.92 -0.63
CA CYS A 169 6.60 6.95 -0.53
C CYS A 169 7.21 8.30 -0.12
N THR A 170 6.62 9.41 -0.56
CA THR A 170 7.01 10.77 -0.12
C THR A 170 6.41 11.15 1.22
N ARG A 171 5.44 10.37 1.75
CA ARG A 171 4.69 10.66 2.97
C ARG A 171 5.04 9.71 4.12
N GLY A 172 4.98 10.25 5.34
CA GLY A 172 5.37 9.55 6.56
C GLY A 172 4.19 9.23 7.48
N CYS A 173 3.15 8.56 7.00
CA CYS A 173 2.02 8.12 7.83
C CYS A 173 2.51 7.20 8.95
N ARG A 174 2.13 7.50 10.20
CA ARG A 174 2.71 6.85 11.40
C ARG A 174 2.31 5.39 11.60
N PHE A 175 1.30 4.92 10.86
CA PHE A 175 0.86 3.52 10.85
C PHE A 175 1.56 2.68 9.78
N CYS A 176 2.10 3.30 8.73
CA CYS A 176 2.55 2.66 7.50
C CYS A 176 4.02 2.23 7.57
N SER A 177 4.33 1.02 7.10
CA SER A 177 5.70 0.48 7.10
C SER A 177 6.44 0.64 5.78
N VAL A 178 5.82 1.25 4.77
CA VAL A 178 6.44 1.55 3.47
C VAL A 178 7.62 2.50 3.67
N LYS A 179 8.68 2.31 2.93
CA LYS A 179 9.86 3.19 2.97
C LYS A 179 9.48 4.62 2.60
N THR A 180 10.18 5.58 3.19
CA THR A 180 9.92 7.00 2.92
C THR A 180 11.17 7.73 2.48
N ALA A 181 11.07 8.56 1.44
CA ALA A 181 12.11 9.48 1.00
C ALA A 181 11.47 10.73 0.40
N LYS A 182 12.16 11.89 0.52
CA LYS A 182 11.71 13.13 -0.14
C LYS A 182 11.88 13.09 -1.66
N ALA A 183 12.83 12.32 -2.14
CA ALA A 183 13.11 12.09 -3.55
C ALA A 183 13.22 10.58 -3.79
N PRO A 184 12.10 9.89 -4.05
CA PRO A 184 12.11 8.50 -4.45
C PRO A 184 12.81 8.30 -5.80
N PRO A 185 13.18 7.06 -6.15
CA PRO A 185 13.68 6.74 -7.49
C PRO A 185 12.70 7.19 -8.59
N PRO A 186 13.18 7.49 -9.80
CA PRO A 186 12.30 7.82 -10.94
C PRO A 186 11.35 6.67 -11.24
N LEU A 187 10.21 6.98 -11.86
CA LEU A 187 9.25 5.96 -12.30
C LEU A 187 9.88 5.08 -13.38
N ASP A 188 9.57 3.78 -13.34
CA ASP A 188 9.87 2.88 -14.45
C ASP A 188 8.81 3.09 -15.56
N PRO A 189 9.19 3.60 -16.74
CA PRO A 189 8.26 3.84 -17.85
C PRO A 189 7.64 2.54 -18.38
N HIS A 190 8.22 1.38 -18.07
CA HIS A 190 7.74 0.07 -18.51
C HIS A 190 6.80 -0.59 -17.49
N GLU A 191 6.69 -0.08 -16.27
CA GLU A 191 5.85 -0.66 -15.21
C GLU A 191 4.38 -0.82 -15.65
N PRO A 192 3.73 0.15 -16.33
CA PRO A 192 2.36 -0.03 -16.82
C PRO A 192 2.20 -1.23 -17.78
N GLU A 193 3.15 -1.40 -18.67
CA GLU A 193 3.15 -2.50 -19.65
C GLU A 193 3.43 -3.85 -18.98
N HIS A 194 4.44 -3.90 -18.11
CA HIS A 194 4.81 -5.12 -17.37
C HIS A 194 3.67 -5.58 -16.47
N THR A 195 3.01 -4.64 -15.77
CA THR A 195 1.86 -4.94 -14.91
C THR A 195 0.70 -5.52 -15.72
N ALA A 196 0.33 -4.89 -16.83
CA ALA A 196 -0.75 -5.37 -17.68
C ALA A 196 -0.45 -6.75 -18.27
N GLU A 197 0.79 -7.01 -18.69
CA GLU A 197 1.21 -8.31 -19.20
C GLU A 197 1.21 -9.39 -18.12
N ALA A 198 1.68 -9.07 -16.90
CA ALA A 198 1.65 -9.99 -15.77
C ALA A 198 0.21 -10.44 -15.45
N LEU A 199 -0.70 -9.48 -15.35
CA LEU A 199 -2.10 -9.76 -15.02
C LEU A 199 -2.80 -10.58 -16.10
N LYS A 200 -2.51 -10.31 -17.38
CA LYS A 200 -2.98 -11.12 -18.49
C LYS A 200 -2.51 -12.58 -18.37
N ARG A 201 -1.22 -12.81 -18.07
CA ARG A 201 -0.64 -14.15 -17.90
C ARG A 201 -1.23 -14.88 -16.70
N TRP A 202 -1.55 -14.17 -15.64
CA TRP A 202 -2.15 -14.76 -14.44
C TRP A 202 -3.64 -15.06 -14.61
N GLY A 203 -4.31 -14.44 -15.57
CA GLY A 203 -5.72 -14.67 -15.86
C GLY A 203 -6.67 -14.30 -14.72
N LEU A 204 -6.32 -13.26 -13.95
CA LEU A 204 -7.10 -12.84 -12.78
C LEU A 204 -8.41 -12.18 -13.21
N GLY A 205 -9.52 -12.60 -12.60
CA GLY A 205 -10.83 -11.97 -12.79
C GLY A 205 -10.98 -10.63 -12.04
N TYR A 206 -10.15 -10.41 -11.00
CA TYR A 206 -10.15 -9.20 -10.17
C TYR A 206 -8.72 -8.85 -9.73
N VAL A 207 -8.37 -7.59 -9.81
CA VAL A 207 -7.08 -7.09 -9.35
C VAL A 207 -7.24 -5.82 -8.52
N VAL A 208 -6.42 -5.69 -7.48
CA VAL A 208 -6.28 -4.44 -6.74
C VAL A 208 -4.94 -3.82 -7.09
N LEU A 209 -4.97 -2.59 -7.58
CA LEU A 209 -3.80 -1.74 -7.76
C LEU A 209 -3.75 -0.74 -6.62
N THR A 210 -2.57 -0.48 -6.12
CA THR A 210 -2.31 0.63 -5.20
C THR A 210 -1.02 1.32 -5.59
N SER A 211 -0.67 2.39 -4.91
CA SER A 211 0.57 3.11 -5.16
C SER A 211 1.13 3.74 -3.88
N VAL A 212 2.38 4.14 -3.95
CA VAL A 212 2.96 5.11 -3.02
C VAL A 212 2.53 6.52 -3.39
N ASP A 213 2.52 7.45 -2.44
CA ASP A 213 2.37 8.88 -2.77
C ASP A 213 3.67 9.44 -3.36
N ARG A 214 3.53 10.23 -4.41
CA ARG A 214 4.63 10.83 -5.19
C ARG A 214 4.46 12.34 -5.28
N ASP A 215 4.46 13.03 -4.13
CA ASP A 215 4.37 14.50 -4.07
C ASP A 215 5.58 15.21 -4.72
N ASP A 216 6.59 14.45 -5.13
CA ASP A 216 7.74 14.91 -5.92
C ASP A 216 7.42 15.06 -7.42
N LEU A 217 6.30 14.47 -7.88
CA LEU A 217 5.82 14.57 -9.25
C LEU A 217 4.69 15.62 -9.34
N ALA A 218 4.65 16.37 -10.41
CA ALA A 218 3.67 17.44 -10.60
C ALA A 218 2.21 16.94 -10.64
N ASP A 219 2.00 15.70 -11.08
CA ASP A 219 0.69 15.05 -11.16
C ASP A 219 0.48 14.00 -10.08
N GLY A 220 1.37 13.92 -9.08
CA GLY A 220 1.33 12.90 -8.04
C GLY A 220 1.40 11.45 -8.56
N GLY A 221 1.76 11.25 -9.84
CA GLY A 221 1.79 9.94 -10.51
C GLY A 221 0.44 9.50 -11.09
N ALA A 222 -0.54 10.38 -11.16
CA ALA A 222 -1.90 10.06 -11.63
C ALA A 222 -1.93 9.54 -13.08
N ARG A 223 -1.10 10.12 -13.97
CA ARG A 223 -1.00 9.67 -15.38
C ARG A 223 -0.44 8.27 -15.49
N HIS A 224 0.60 7.96 -14.73
CA HIS A 224 1.20 6.63 -14.69
C HIS A 224 0.20 5.59 -14.18
N PHE A 225 -0.57 5.93 -13.15
CA PHE A 225 -1.62 5.07 -12.59
C PHE A 225 -2.74 4.84 -13.62
N ALA A 226 -3.26 5.91 -14.24
CA ALA A 226 -4.30 5.83 -15.26
C ALA A 226 -3.85 5.02 -16.49
N GLU A 227 -2.61 5.23 -16.97
CA GLU A 227 -2.03 4.46 -18.07
C GLU A 227 -1.98 2.96 -17.73
N THR A 228 -1.59 2.61 -16.51
CA THR A 228 -1.56 1.21 -16.06
C THR A 228 -2.96 0.58 -16.14
N ILE A 229 -3.99 1.28 -15.66
CA ILE A 229 -5.38 0.80 -15.74
C ILE A 229 -5.82 0.62 -17.19
N MET A 230 -5.59 1.61 -18.05
CA MET A 230 -5.94 1.54 -19.47
C MET A 230 -5.28 0.35 -20.17
N LYS A 231 -3.99 0.11 -19.92
CA LYS A 231 -3.27 -1.04 -20.48
C LYS A 231 -3.80 -2.39 -19.99
N ILE A 232 -4.18 -2.48 -18.71
CA ILE A 232 -4.82 -3.68 -18.18
C ILE A 232 -6.15 -3.93 -18.89
N LYS A 233 -7.01 -2.91 -18.99
CA LYS A 233 -8.30 -3.03 -19.67
C LYS A 233 -8.16 -3.35 -21.16
N GLN A 234 -7.13 -2.85 -21.82
CA GLN A 234 -6.82 -3.17 -23.22
C GLN A 234 -6.39 -4.63 -23.38
N LYS A 235 -5.54 -5.16 -22.49
CA LYS A 235 -5.02 -6.54 -22.57
C LYS A 235 -5.94 -7.59 -21.98
N SER A 236 -6.77 -7.21 -21.01
CA SER A 236 -7.68 -8.08 -20.25
C SER A 236 -8.99 -7.35 -19.95
N PRO A 237 -9.87 -7.13 -20.93
CA PRO A 237 -11.09 -6.34 -20.76
C PRO A 237 -12.04 -6.87 -19.68
N SER A 238 -12.04 -8.20 -19.47
CA SER A 238 -12.90 -8.87 -18.48
C SER A 238 -12.37 -8.76 -17.04
N THR A 239 -11.12 -8.36 -16.83
CA THR A 239 -10.56 -8.19 -15.50
C THR A 239 -11.15 -6.96 -14.84
N LEU A 240 -11.74 -7.15 -13.66
CA LEU A 240 -12.20 -6.04 -12.82
C LEU A 240 -11.02 -5.40 -12.11
N VAL A 241 -10.96 -4.06 -12.15
CA VAL A 241 -9.84 -3.29 -11.59
C VAL A 241 -10.34 -2.41 -10.46
N GLU A 242 -9.86 -2.67 -9.26
CA GLU A 242 -9.95 -1.77 -8.11
C GLU A 242 -8.67 -0.94 -8.02
N ALA A 243 -8.78 0.37 -7.95
CA ALA A 243 -7.66 1.28 -7.76
C ALA A 243 -7.70 1.92 -6.38
N LEU A 244 -6.79 1.55 -5.49
CA LEU A 244 -6.55 2.21 -4.21
C LEU A 244 -5.53 3.33 -4.42
N THR A 245 -6.04 4.55 -4.53
CA THR A 245 -5.29 5.74 -4.96
C THR A 245 -4.80 6.58 -3.78
N GLY A 246 -3.75 7.39 -4.01
CA GLY A 246 -3.43 8.55 -3.21
C GLY A 246 -4.46 9.69 -3.39
N ASP A 247 -4.20 10.82 -2.77
CA ASP A 247 -5.06 12.01 -2.85
C ASP A 247 -4.56 13.05 -3.88
N TYR A 248 -3.45 12.77 -4.55
CA TYR A 248 -2.81 13.66 -5.54
C TYR A 248 -2.66 15.10 -5.03
N ALA A 249 -2.31 15.27 -3.75
CA ALA A 249 -2.21 16.56 -3.06
C ALA A 249 -3.49 17.43 -3.16
N GLY A 250 -4.66 16.81 -3.36
CA GLY A 250 -5.96 17.46 -3.51
C GLY A 250 -6.26 17.93 -4.93
N ASP A 251 -5.44 17.58 -5.92
CA ASP A 251 -5.71 17.91 -7.33
C ASP A 251 -6.88 17.08 -7.87
N THR A 252 -8.03 17.74 -7.98
CA THR A 252 -9.29 17.11 -8.45
C THR A 252 -9.25 16.70 -9.91
N ASP A 253 -8.41 17.32 -10.75
CA ASP A 253 -8.31 16.95 -12.16
C ASP A 253 -7.54 15.63 -12.31
N MET A 254 -6.55 15.40 -11.44
CA MET A 254 -5.83 14.12 -11.37
C MET A 254 -6.75 13.02 -10.83
N VAL A 255 -7.59 13.31 -9.85
CA VAL A 255 -8.63 12.37 -9.38
C VAL A 255 -9.58 11.99 -10.51
N ARG A 256 -10.09 12.98 -11.28
CA ARG A 256 -10.98 12.74 -12.44
C ARG A 256 -10.30 11.90 -13.51
N LEU A 257 -9.04 12.20 -13.82
CA LEU A 257 -8.25 11.45 -14.80
C LEU A 257 -8.21 9.95 -14.45
N VAL A 258 -7.90 9.63 -13.20
CA VAL A 258 -7.85 8.24 -12.76
C VAL A 258 -9.24 7.62 -12.69
N ALA A 259 -10.26 8.34 -12.20
CA ALA A 259 -11.63 7.83 -12.13
C ALA A 259 -12.20 7.47 -13.51
N GLN A 260 -11.75 8.13 -14.57
CA GLN A 260 -12.19 7.93 -15.95
C GLN A 260 -11.30 6.99 -16.76
N SER A 261 -10.27 6.37 -16.16
CA SER A 261 -9.33 5.48 -16.85
C SER A 261 -9.89 4.10 -17.19
N GLY A 262 -11.13 3.79 -16.80
CA GLY A 262 -11.80 2.51 -17.07
C GLY A 262 -11.78 1.53 -15.91
N LEU A 263 -11.42 1.97 -14.71
CA LEU A 263 -11.50 1.15 -13.49
C LEU A 263 -12.96 0.87 -13.08
N ASP A 264 -13.15 -0.17 -12.27
CA ASP A 264 -14.47 -0.61 -11.80
C ASP A 264 -14.75 -0.13 -10.36
N VAL A 265 -13.70 -0.01 -9.53
CA VAL A 265 -13.80 0.46 -8.15
C VAL A 265 -12.73 1.49 -7.88
N TYR A 266 -13.13 2.68 -7.42
CA TYR A 266 -12.23 3.73 -6.94
C TYR A 266 -12.15 3.66 -5.42
N ALA A 267 -11.01 3.28 -4.89
CA ALA A 267 -10.76 3.22 -3.47
C ALA A 267 -9.81 4.34 -3.02
N HIS A 268 -10.15 4.99 -1.92
CA HIS A 268 -9.27 5.92 -1.23
C HIS A 268 -9.52 5.83 0.27
N ASN A 269 -8.50 5.48 1.03
CA ASN A 269 -8.65 5.21 2.46
C ASN A 269 -8.61 6.52 3.28
N VAL A 270 -9.58 6.70 4.17
CA VAL A 270 -9.54 7.75 5.21
C VAL A 270 -8.70 7.33 6.41
N GLU A 271 -8.46 6.02 6.59
CA GLU A 271 -7.63 5.34 7.57
C GLU A 271 -8.13 5.42 9.02
N THR A 272 -8.65 6.56 9.45
CA THR A 272 -9.15 6.79 10.81
C THR A 272 -10.17 7.93 10.82
N VAL A 273 -10.73 8.24 12.00
CA VAL A 273 -11.62 9.37 12.23
C VAL A 273 -10.90 10.72 12.09
N GLU A 274 -11.67 11.78 11.88
CA GLU A 274 -11.11 13.11 11.62
C GLU A 274 -10.22 13.62 12.74
N SER A 275 -10.64 13.44 14.01
CA SER A 275 -9.89 13.88 15.20
C SER A 275 -8.50 13.23 15.32
N LEU A 276 -8.38 11.98 14.91
CA LEU A 276 -7.12 11.22 14.96
C LEU A 276 -6.26 11.38 13.70
N THR A 277 -6.82 11.86 12.61
CA THR A 277 -6.11 11.98 11.31
C THR A 277 -4.76 12.71 11.44
N PRO A 278 -4.63 13.86 12.14
CA PRO A 278 -3.33 14.56 12.26
C PRO A 278 -2.25 13.76 13.00
N SER A 279 -2.65 12.82 13.86
CA SER A 279 -1.73 11.98 14.64
C SER A 279 -1.40 10.64 13.95
N VAL A 280 -2.22 10.20 13.00
CA VAL A 280 -2.14 8.89 12.33
C VAL A 280 -1.56 9.02 10.94
N ARG A 281 -2.03 9.98 10.14
CA ARG A 281 -1.62 10.19 8.74
C ARG A 281 -0.52 11.24 8.61
N ASP A 282 0.08 11.31 7.44
CA ASP A 282 0.95 12.44 7.09
C ASP A 282 0.12 13.74 7.10
N ARG A 283 0.73 14.85 7.50
CA ARG A 283 0.07 16.18 7.61
C ARG A 283 -0.60 16.66 6.32
N ARG A 284 -0.18 16.14 5.16
CA ARG A 284 -0.74 16.48 3.84
C ARG A 284 -2.01 15.70 3.53
N ALA A 285 -2.27 14.61 4.24
CA ALA A 285 -3.40 13.73 4.04
C ALA A 285 -4.47 13.99 5.09
N THR A 286 -5.34 14.99 4.87
CA THR A 286 -6.42 15.33 5.79
C THR A 286 -7.67 14.50 5.55
N PHE A 287 -8.53 14.38 6.56
CA PHE A 287 -9.80 13.67 6.43
C PHE A 287 -10.71 14.33 5.38
N ARG A 288 -10.82 15.66 5.42
CA ARG A 288 -11.67 16.44 4.47
C ARG A 288 -11.19 16.30 3.03
N GLN A 289 -9.86 16.36 2.81
CA GLN A 289 -9.30 16.11 1.47
C GLN A 289 -9.64 14.70 0.96
N SER A 290 -9.63 13.69 1.83
CA SER A 290 -10.03 12.33 1.44
C SER A 290 -11.50 12.22 1.07
N LEU A 291 -12.40 12.97 1.73
CA LEU A 291 -13.80 13.05 1.33
C LEU A 291 -13.95 13.73 -0.04
N ASP A 292 -13.19 14.79 -0.31
CA ASP A 292 -13.22 15.50 -1.59
C ASP A 292 -12.70 14.62 -2.74
N VAL A 293 -11.70 13.79 -2.50
CA VAL A 293 -11.22 12.77 -3.46
C VAL A 293 -12.34 11.79 -3.82
N LEU A 294 -12.99 11.20 -2.81
CA LEU A 294 -14.07 10.22 -3.01
C LEU A 294 -15.28 10.84 -3.72
N ARG A 295 -15.66 12.05 -3.30
CA ARG A 295 -16.75 12.83 -3.96
C ARG A 295 -16.40 13.11 -5.41
N THR A 296 -15.20 13.58 -5.69
CA THR A 296 -14.75 13.93 -7.04
C THR A 296 -14.76 12.70 -7.95
N ALA A 297 -14.26 11.57 -7.48
CA ALA A 297 -14.29 10.31 -8.23
C ALA A 297 -15.74 9.89 -8.57
N LYS A 298 -16.65 9.98 -7.60
CA LYS A 298 -18.07 9.64 -7.77
C LYS A 298 -18.76 10.54 -8.78
N LEU A 299 -18.48 11.85 -8.71
CA LEU A 299 -19.04 12.83 -9.66
C LEU A 299 -18.45 12.68 -11.07
N ALA A 300 -17.17 12.33 -11.18
CA ALA A 300 -16.51 12.11 -12.47
C ALA A 300 -17.11 10.93 -13.24
N GLN A 301 -17.54 9.89 -12.51
CA GLN A 301 -18.17 8.71 -13.09
C GLN A 301 -19.25 8.15 -12.16
N PRO A 302 -20.53 8.58 -12.33
CA PRO A 302 -21.62 8.23 -11.40
C PRO A 302 -21.87 6.73 -11.22
N GLY A 303 -21.53 5.90 -12.20
CA GLY A 303 -21.65 4.44 -12.11
C GLY A 303 -20.50 3.76 -11.36
N LEU A 304 -19.47 4.51 -10.98
CA LEU A 304 -18.29 3.98 -10.29
C LEU A 304 -18.61 3.59 -8.85
N ILE A 305 -18.11 2.44 -8.41
CA ILE A 305 -18.15 2.06 -7.00
C ILE A 305 -17.01 2.80 -6.27
N THR A 306 -17.36 3.53 -5.22
CA THR A 306 -16.39 4.18 -4.34
C THR A 306 -16.23 3.41 -3.04
N LYS A 307 -14.98 3.30 -2.57
CA LYS A 307 -14.62 2.47 -1.42
C LYS A 307 -13.63 3.18 -0.51
N THR A 308 -13.76 2.93 0.78
CA THR A 308 -12.82 3.42 1.79
C THR A 308 -12.52 2.37 2.87
N SER A 309 -11.50 2.63 3.69
CA SER A 309 -11.13 1.79 4.82
C SER A 309 -10.86 2.62 6.06
N ILE A 310 -11.25 2.07 7.20
CA ILE A 310 -10.96 2.62 8.54
C ILE A 310 -10.30 1.52 9.37
N MET A 311 -9.19 1.87 10.01
CA MET A 311 -8.52 1.02 10.99
C MET A 311 -9.11 1.29 12.39
N LEU A 312 -9.39 0.22 13.13
CA LEU A 312 -9.83 0.29 14.52
C LEU A 312 -8.70 -0.07 15.49
N GLY A 313 -8.77 0.48 16.69
CA GLY A 313 -7.80 0.26 17.76
C GLY A 313 -6.68 1.30 17.81
N LEU A 314 -6.94 2.50 17.29
CA LEU A 314 -6.07 3.67 17.33
C LEU A 314 -6.46 4.66 18.42
N GLY A 315 -7.59 4.41 19.15
CA GLY A 315 -8.13 5.27 20.19
C GLY A 315 -9.34 6.10 19.75
N GLU A 316 -9.93 5.76 18.60
CA GLU A 316 -11.18 6.35 18.10
C GLU A 316 -12.36 6.07 19.04
N LYS A 317 -13.27 7.01 19.14
CA LYS A 317 -14.51 6.87 19.91
C LYS A 317 -15.67 6.45 19.01
N GLU A 318 -16.72 5.90 19.64
CA GLU A 318 -17.88 5.41 18.91
C GLU A 318 -18.63 6.53 18.17
N ASP A 319 -18.83 7.69 18.81
CA ASP A 319 -19.45 8.87 18.24
C ASP A 319 -18.66 9.41 17.03
N GLU A 320 -17.32 9.48 17.15
CA GLU A 320 -16.44 9.91 16.08
C GLU A 320 -16.50 8.97 14.85
N LEU A 321 -16.62 7.66 15.10
CA LEU A 321 -16.80 6.69 14.00
C LEU A 321 -18.16 6.85 13.31
N VAL A 322 -19.23 7.09 14.08
CA VAL A 322 -20.57 7.35 13.51
C VAL A 322 -20.54 8.60 12.65
N ASP A 323 -19.90 9.68 13.13
CA ASP A 323 -19.79 10.92 12.37
C ASP A 323 -18.94 10.73 11.09
N ALA A 324 -17.83 9.99 11.18
CA ALA A 324 -17.04 9.64 10.01
C ALA A 324 -17.86 8.85 8.96
N LEU A 325 -18.67 7.90 9.39
CA LEU A 325 -19.57 7.15 8.49
C LEU A 325 -20.65 8.03 7.86
N ARG A 326 -21.22 8.98 8.60
CA ARG A 326 -22.17 9.96 8.05
C ARG A 326 -21.52 10.83 6.97
N GLU A 327 -20.35 11.37 7.26
CA GLU A 327 -19.59 12.18 6.29
C GLU A 327 -19.24 11.39 5.02
N LEU A 328 -18.87 10.13 5.15
CA LEU A 328 -18.63 9.24 4.01
C LEU A 328 -19.90 8.97 3.21
N ARG A 329 -21.07 8.80 3.85
CA ARG A 329 -22.34 8.67 3.15
C ARG A 329 -22.77 9.96 2.49
N ASN A 330 -22.49 11.13 3.09
CA ASN A 330 -22.78 12.46 2.50
C ASN A 330 -22.03 12.70 1.19
N VAL A 331 -20.90 12.01 0.96
CA VAL A 331 -20.15 12.03 -0.29
C VAL A 331 -20.38 10.78 -1.16
N ASP A 332 -21.42 10.02 -0.85
CA ASP A 332 -21.90 8.84 -1.60
C ASP A 332 -20.88 7.70 -1.73
N VAL A 333 -20.15 7.42 -0.67
CA VAL A 333 -19.27 6.23 -0.61
C VAL A 333 -20.10 4.96 -0.52
N ASP A 334 -19.88 4.01 -1.41
CA ASP A 334 -20.64 2.76 -1.51
C ASP A 334 -20.15 1.69 -0.53
N VAL A 335 -18.84 1.59 -0.33
CA VAL A 335 -18.21 0.47 0.41
C VAL A 335 -17.28 0.99 1.49
N VAL A 336 -17.42 0.46 2.69
CA VAL A 336 -16.50 0.71 3.79
C VAL A 336 -15.92 -0.60 4.32
N THR A 337 -14.65 -0.57 4.74
CA THR A 337 -14.02 -1.71 5.39
C THR A 337 -13.46 -1.33 6.76
N PHE A 338 -13.61 -2.24 7.74
CA PHE A 338 -13.02 -2.08 9.07
C PHE A 338 -12.03 -3.20 9.33
N GLY A 339 -10.81 -2.84 9.73
CA GLY A 339 -9.77 -3.78 10.10
C GLY A 339 -9.02 -3.35 11.36
N GLN A 340 -8.46 -4.30 12.11
CA GLN A 340 -7.64 -3.98 13.27
C GLN A 340 -6.34 -3.31 12.83
N TYR A 341 -5.98 -2.19 13.43
CA TYR A 341 -4.63 -1.66 13.33
C TYR A 341 -3.63 -2.66 13.92
N MET A 342 -2.66 -3.07 13.13
CA MET A 342 -1.59 -3.97 13.54
C MET A 342 -0.27 -3.21 13.45
N ARG A 343 0.39 -3.02 14.59
CA ARG A 343 1.65 -2.29 14.67
C ARG A 343 2.77 -3.00 13.92
N PRO A 344 3.31 -2.45 12.81
CA PRO A 344 4.31 -3.16 12.02
C PRO A 344 5.65 -3.34 12.76
N THR A 345 6.11 -2.32 13.45
CA THR A 345 7.35 -2.35 14.27
C THR A 345 7.21 -1.46 15.50
N LYS A 346 8.14 -1.57 16.44
CA LYS A 346 8.17 -0.73 17.65
C LYS A 346 8.30 0.80 17.39
N ARG A 347 8.68 1.20 16.17
CA ARG A 347 8.79 2.62 15.77
C ARG A 347 7.45 3.24 15.40
N HIS A 348 6.47 2.42 15.01
CA HIS A 348 5.12 2.87 14.62
C HIS A 348 4.26 3.13 15.84
N MET A 349 3.08 3.67 15.63
CA MET A 349 2.09 3.94 16.67
C MET A 349 1.81 2.70 17.51
N LYS A 350 1.49 2.88 18.77
CA LYS A 350 0.99 1.78 19.61
C LYS A 350 -0.42 1.41 19.17
N VAL A 351 -0.78 0.14 19.39
CA VAL A 351 -2.17 -0.29 19.39
C VAL A 351 -2.76 0.14 20.72
N GLU A 352 -3.81 0.94 20.70
CA GLU A 352 -4.50 1.38 21.92
C GLU A 352 -5.45 0.27 22.41
N GLU A 353 -6.12 -0.41 21.48
CA GLU A 353 -7.04 -1.50 21.80
C GLU A 353 -6.99 -2.61 20.74
N TYR A 354 -7.12 -3.87 21.19
CA TYR A 354 -7.41 -5.01 20.32
C TYR A 354 -8.91 -5.27 20.31
N VAL A 355 -9.58 -4.75 19.31
CA VAL A 355 -11.02 -4.81 19.12
C VAL A 355 -11.49 -6.25 18.92
N THR A 356 -12.57 -6.63 19.59
CA THR A 356 -13.10 -8.00 19.51
C THR A 356 -13.88 -8.25 18.21
N PRO A 357 -13.97 -9.50 17.72
CA PRO A 357 -14.76 -9.83 16.53
C PRO A 357 -16.23 -9.38 16.63
N ALA A 358 -16.82 -9.42 17.82
CA ALA A 358 -18.21 -8.98 18.05
C ALA A 358 -18.40 -7.47 17.75
N VAL A 359 -17.41 -6.63 18.11
CA VAL A 359 -17.45 -5.18 17.81
C VAL A 359 -17.31 -4.93 16.32
N PHE A 360 -16.46 -5.71 15.61
CA PHE A 360 -16.40 -5.64 14.14
C PHE A 360 -17.73 -6.00 13.49
N ASP A 361 -18.43 -7.02 14.01
CA ASP A 361 -19.76 -7.39 13.53
C ASP A 361 -20.81 -6.31 13.80
N MET A 362 -20.74 -5.64 14.95
CA MET A 362 -21.59 -4.50 15.27
C MET A 362 -21.38 -3.37 14.26
N TRP A 363 -20.14 -3.00 13.97
CA TRP A 363 -19.83 -1.94 12.99
C TRP A 363 -20.26 -2.31 11.57
N ARG A 364 -20.15 -3.59 11.20
CA ARG A 364 -20.65 -4.08 9.91
C ARG A 364 -22.16 -3.83 9.77
N ARG A 365 -22.94 -4.22 10.77
CA ARG A 365 -24.40 -4.02 10.77
C ARG A 365 -24.75 -2.55 10.71
N ARG A 366 -24.12 -1.73 11.56
CA ARG A 366 -24.37 -0.29 11.62
C ARG A 366 -24.05 0.43 10.30
N ALA A 367 -22.95 0.09 9.63
CA ALA A 367 -22.63 0.63 8.33
C ALA A 367 -23.69 0.28 7.27
N LEU A 368 -24.18 -0.96 7.25
CA LEU A 368 -25.24 -1.37 6.33
C LEU A 368 -26.55 -0.62 6.62
N GLU A 369 -26.91 -0.44 7.90
CA GLU A 369 -28.08 0.36 8.33
C GLU A 369 -27.95 1.83 7.93
N MET A 370 -26.74 2.39 7.88
CA MET A 370 -26.47 3.74 7.40
C MET A 370 -26.47 3.85 5.87
N GLY A 371 -26.73 2.79 5.13
CA GLY A 371 -26.90 2.78 3.68
C GLY A 371 -25.64 2.53 2.86
N PHE A 372 -24.56 2.01 3.46
CA PHE A 372 -23.46 1.48 2.65
C PHE A 372 -23.91 0.23 1.90
N LEU A 373 -23.52 0.13 0.64
CA LEU A 373 -23.87 -1.01 -0.21
C LEU A 373 -23.24 -2.32 0.29
N TYR A 374 -22.03 -2.21 0.83
CA TYR A 374 -21.28 -3.33 1.40
C TYR A 374 -20.33 -2.86 2.50
N CYS A 375 -20.16 -3.72 3.50
CA CYS A 375 -19.18 -3.51 4.58
C CYS A 375 -18.45 -4.81 4.86
N ALA A 376 -17.13 -4.84 4.61
CA ALA A 376 -16.26 -5.88 5.13
C ALA A 376 -15.68 -5.44 6.48
N SER A 377 -15.91 -6.22 7.52
CA SER A 377 -15.48 -5.86 8.87
C SER A 377 -14.98 -7.09 9.62
N GLY A 378 -13.78 -6.98 10.17
CA GLY A 378 -13.19 -8.07 10.94
C GLY A 378 -11.73 -7.78 11.33
N PRO A 379 -11.21 -8.49 12.35
CA PRO A 379 -9.87 -8.24 12.87
C PRO A 379 -8.75 -8.30 11.84
N LEU A 380 -8.86 -9.18 10.86
CA LEU A 380 -7.86 -9.38 9.81
C LEU A 380 -8.23 -8.69 8.48
N VAL A 381 -9.39 -8.02 8.40
CA VAL A 381 -9.77 -7.28 7.19
C VAL A 381 -8.78 -6.16 6.90
N ARG A 382 -8.48 -5.98 5.62
CA ARG A 382 -7.68 -4.89 5.04
C ARG A 382 -8.45 -4.28 3.88
N SER A 383 -8.06 -3.10 3.41
CA SER A 383 -8.75 -2.43 2.30
C SER A 383 -8.88 -3.32 1.06
N SER A 384 -7.87 -4.15 0.79
CA SER A 384 -7.84 -5.08 -0.35
C SER A 384 -8.08 -6.55 0.04
N TYR A 385 -8.38 -6.85 1.31
CA TYR A 385 -8.59 -8.23 1.76
C TYR A 385 -9.85 -8.81 1.11
N LYS A 386 -9.65 -9.91 0.36
CA LYS A 386 -10.73 -10.61 -0.35
C LYS A 386 -11.62 -9.65 -1.19
N ALA A 387 -11.00 -8.61 -1.76
CA ALA A 387 -11.71 -7.59 -2.53
C ALA A 387 -12.45 -8.18 -3.74
N GLY A 388 -11.94 -9.28 -4.32
CA GLY A 388 -12.57 -10.04 -5.40
C GLY A 388 -13.63 -11.05 -4.93
N GLU A 389 -13.89 -11.19 -3.60
CA GLU A 389 -14.92 -12.13 -3.18
C GLU A 389 -16.32 -11.65 -3.56
N ALA A 390 -16.99 -12.58 -4.21
CA ALA A 390 -18.38 -12.71 -4.64
C ALA A 390 -19.31 -11.46 -4.61
N PHE A 391 -19.28 -10.59 -3.58
CA PHE A 391 -20.29 -9.52 -3.49
C PHE A 391 -20.00 -8.34 -4.42
N ILE A 392 -18.80 -7.76 -4.37
CA ILE A 392 -18.44 -6.61 -5.25
C ILE A 392 -18.42 -7.09 -6.70
N GLU A 393 -17.85 -8.26 -6.95
CA GLU A 393 -17.86 -8.88 -8.27
C GLU A 393 -19.29 -9.13 -8.78
N ASN A 394 -20.18 -9.67 -7.95
CA ASN A 394 -21.60 -9.89 -8.32
C ASN A 394 -22.36 -8.58 -8.55
N VAL A 395 -22.13 -7.54 -7.75
CA VAL A 395 -22.73 -6.21 -7.95
C VAL A 395 -22.23 -5.60 -9.25
N LEU A 396 -20.94 -5.66 -9.54
CA LEU A 396 -20.35 -5.13 -10.76
C LEU A 396 -20.82 -5.90 -11.98
N ARG A 397 -20.86 -7.23 -11.93
CA ARG A 397 -21.38 -8.07 -13.02
C ARG A 397 -22.88 -7.84 -13.27
N LYS A 398 -23.70 -7.70 -12.22
CA LYS A 398 -25.12 -7.37 -12.36
C LYS A 398 -25.32 -5.98 -12.97
N ARG A 399 -24.50 -4.98 -12.58
CA ARG A 399 -24.52 -3.63 -13.19
C ARG A 399 -24.06 -3.67 -14.64
N ALA A 400 -23.05 -4.49 -14.98
CA ALA A 400 -22.59 -4.68 -16.35
C ALA A 400 -23.69 -5.28 -17.26
N LEU A 401 -24.46 -6.24 -16.75
CA LEU A 401 -25.58 -6.83 -17.48
C LEU A 401 -26.74 -5.83 -17.76
N HIS A 402 -26.84 -4.75 -16.99
CA HIS A 402 -27.84 -3.71 -17.17
C HIS A 402 -27.34 -2.51 -18.02
N ARG A 403 -26.08 -2.54 -18.48
CA ARG A 403 -25.53 -1.56 -19.44
C ARG A 403 -25.62 -2.14 -20.83
N PRO A 404 -26.42 -1.56 -21.75
CA PRO A 404 -26.63 -2.10 -23.09
C PRO A 404 -25.34 -2.17 -23.93
N ASP A 405 -24.39 -1.28 -23.71
CA ASP A 405 -23.08 -1.22 -24.35
C ASP A 405 -22.11 -2.32 -23.91
N VAL A 406 -22.26 -2.85 -22.69
CA VAL A 406 -21.44 -3.93 -22.15
C VAL A 406 -22.09 -5.31 -22.35
N ALA A 407 -23.42 -5.36 -22.43
CA ALA A 407 -24.17 -6.59 -22.70
C ALA A 407 -23.81 -7.20 -24.06
N VAL A 408 -23.53 -6.37 -25.08
CA VAL A 408 -23.10 -6.81 -26.39
C VAL A 408 -21.70 -7.44 -26.34
N ALA A 409 -20.75 -6.79 -25.65
CA ALA A 409 -19.38 -7.32 -25.49
C ALA A 409 -19.31 -8.60 -24.63
N ALA A 410 -20.19 -8.74 -23.64
CA ALA A 410 -20.28 -9.95 -22.81
C ALA A 410 -20.91 -11.13 -23.57
N ALA A 411 -21.86 -10.87 -24.46
CA ALA A 411 -22.44 -11.88 -25.35
C ALA A 411 -21.44 -12.38 -26.39
N GLU A 412 -20.63 -11.47 -26.94
CA GLU A 412 -19.56 -11.81 -27.89
C GLU A 412 -18.39 -12.57 -27.22
N ALA A 413 -18.11 -12.31 -25.94
CA ALA A 413 -17.06 -12.99 -25.18
C ALA A 413 -17.46 -14.36 -24.61
N GLY A 414 -18.68 -14.86 -24.87
CA GLY A 414 -19.12 -16.19 -24.45
C GLY A 414 -19.39 -16.35 -22.95
N LEU A 415 -19.53 -15.29 -22.21
CA LEU A 415 -19.79 -15.28 -20.75
C LEU A 415 -21.26 -15.58 -20.41
N ALA A 416 -22.16 -15.63 -21.42
CA ALA A 416 -23.59 -15.89 -21.24
C ALA A 416 -23.96 -17.37 -21.11
N ARG A 417 -23.00 -18.31 -21.04
CA ARG A 417 -23.24 -19.76 -21.00
C ARG A 417 -22.78 -20.48 -19.76
N LYS A 418 -23.06 -19.94 -18.59
CA LYS A 418 -22.89 -20.68 -17.31
C LYS A 418 -23.96 -20.33 -16.28
N GLU A 419 -25.19 -20.19 -16.72
CA GLU A 419 -26.36 -20.27 -15.83
C GLU A 419 -27.35 -21.21 -16.49
N LEU A 420 -27.16 -22.51 -16.25
CA LEU A 420 -28.17 -23.58 -16.22
C LEU A 420 -27.67 -24.65 -15.26
#